data_6954450abc52b9a13635f64ff43ab9cc
#
_entry.id   6954450abc52b9a13635f64ff43ab9cc
#
_cell.length_a   1.000
_cell.length_b   1.000
_cell.length_c   1.000
_cell.angle_alpha   90.00
_cell.angle_beta   90.00
_cell.angle_gamma   90.00
#
_symmetry.space_group_name_H-M   'P 1'
#
loop_
_entity.id
_entity.type
_entity.pdbx_description
1 polymer ?
#
loop_
_entity_poly.entity_id
_entity_poly.type
_entity_poly.pdbx_seq_one_letter_code
_entity_poly.pdbx_strand_id
1 'polypeptide(L)'
;LASGQVDVLVTYADARRDYAERWNTEFGREGSIWEETNVIGVTAPIYNDTISVSKNSEIMDADLIAALQDAFINIGNTEEGKQVIAIYSHNGYQKAQASDYDNERAAQKLIQELTAAG
;
A
#
# COMPACT_ATOMS: atom_id res chain seq x y z
N LEU A 1 1.58 19.18 8.34
CA LEU A 1 0.21 19.69 8.42
C LEU A 1 -0.17 19.99 9.88
N ALA A 2 -0.31 19.02 10.76
CA ALA A 2 -0.78 19.24 12.13
C ALA A 2 -0.01 20.32 12.88
N SER A 3 1.30 20.41 12.71
CA SER A 3 2.18 21.43 13.33
C SER A 3 2.16 22.79 12.61
N GLY A 4 1.50 22.93 11.46
CA GLY A 4 1.53 24.13 10.66
C GLY A 4 2.85 24.39 9.90
N GLN A 5 3.79 23.47 9.92
CA GLN A 5 5.08 23.64 9.23
C GLN A 5 4.98 23.48 7.70
N VAL A 6 3.96 22.77 7.23
CA VAL A 6 3.66 22.59 5.82
C VAL A 6 2.16 22.70 5.57
N ASP A 7 1.77 23.25 4.43
CA ASP A 7 0.38 23.37 4.01
C ASP A 7 -0.07 22.19 3.14
N VAL A 8 0.87 21.51 2.50
CA VAL A 8 0.63 20.35 1.61
C VAL A 8 1.63 19.26 1.93
N LEU A 9 1.16 18.01 1.93
CA LEU A 9 2.02 16.84 1.99
C LEU A 9 1.52 15.74 1.04
N VAL A 10 2.43 14.85 0.63
CA VAL A 10 2.12 13.64 -0.13
C VAL A 10 2.24 12.45 0.80
N THR A 11 1.25 11.57 0.79
CA THR A 11 1.21 10.39 1.66
C THR A 11 0.37 9.27 1.01
N TYR A 12 0.30 8.12 1.66
CA TYR A 12 -0.52 6.99 1.21
C TYR A 12 -2.01 7.21 1.48
N ALA A 13 -2.87 6.44 0.80
CA ALA A 13 -4.32 6.64 0.79
C ALA A 13 -4.96 6.59 2.19
N ASP A 14 -4.55 5.65 3.03
CA ASP A 14 -5.15 5.42 4.36
C ASP A 14 -4.53 6.27 5.49
N ALA A 15 -3.59 7.16 5.20
CA ALA A 15 -2.89 7.95 6.20
C ALA A 15 -3.84 8.68 7.16
N ARG A 16 -4.94 9.26 6.66
CA ARG A 16 -5.91 9.94 7.55
C ARG A 16 -6.58 8.98 8.53
N ARG A 17 -6.84 7.73 8.12
CA ARG A 17 -7.39 6.69 9.00
C ARG A 17 -6.39 6.32 10.10
N ASP A 18 -5.15 6.07 9.71
CA ASP A 18 -4.10 5.62 10.62
C ASP A 18 -3.71 6.69 11.65
N TYR A 19 -3.86 7.96 11.28
CA TYR A 19 -3.55 9.08 12.17
C TYR A 19 -4.78 9.74 12.80
N ALA A 20 -6.00 9.22 12.60
CA ALA A 20 -7.23 9.87 13.08
C ALA A 20 -7.24 10.10 14.60
N GLU A 21 -6.88 9.09 15.39
CA GLU A 21 -6.81 9.20 16.85
C GLU A 21 -5.64 10.10 17.29
N ARG A 22 -4.47 9.92 16.67
CA ARG A 22 -3.24 10.66 16.98
C ARG A 22 -3.36 12.14 16.64
N TRP A 23 -4.26 12.50 15.70
CA TRP A 23 -4.53 13.88 15.32
C TRP A 23 -4.92 14.75 16.51
N ASN A 24 -5.75 14.23 17.38
CA ASN A 24 -6.18 14.91 18.59
C ASN A 24 -5.24 14.62 19.77
N THR A 25 -4.86 13.36 20.02
CA THR A 25 -4.14 12.95 21.24
C THR A 25 -2.67 13.36 21.25
N GLU A 26 -1.99 13.30 20.10
CA GLU A 26 -0.56 13.60 20.00
C GLU A 26 -0.30 15.00 19.41
N PHE A 27 -1.10 15.41 18.43
CA PHE A 27 -0.88 16.68 17.75
C PHE A 27 -1.74 17.83 18.29
N GLY A 28 -2.60 17.54 19.28
CA GLY A 28 -3.36 18.55 20.01
C GLY A 28 -4.38 19.31 19.16
N ARG A 29 -4.87 18.70 18.07
CA ARG A 29 -5.88 19.32 17.22
C ARG A 29 -7.26 19.18 17.84
N GLU A 30 -8.11 20.21 17.69
CA GLU A 30 -9.47 20.22 18.25
C GLU A 30 -10.49 19.55 17.33
N GLY A 31 -10.37 19.75 16.02
CA GLY A 31 -11.21 19.11 15.01
C GLY A 31 -10.70 17.74 14.61
N SER A 32 -11.51 17.00 13.87
CA SER A 32 -11.09 15.72 13.31
C SER A 32 -10.15 15.93 12.11
N ILE A 33 -9.27 14.98 11.83
CA ILE A 33 -8.41 15.01 10.65
C ILE A 33 -9.21 15.12 9.34
N TRP A 34 -10.44 14.61 9.33
CA TRP A 34 -11.33 14.64 8.16
C TRP A 34 -11.91 16.04 7.89
N GLU A 35 -12.14 16.82 8.95
CA GLU A 35 -12.64 18.19 8.87
C GLU A 35 -11.52 19.18 8.58
N GLU A 36 -10.34 18.94 9.14
CA GLU A 36 -9.21 19.87 9.07
C GLU A 36 -8.28 19.65 7.86
N THR A 37 -8.49 18.58 7.08
CA THR A 37 -7.67 18.28 5.90
C THR A 37 -8.50 17.96 4.66
N ASN A 38 -8.02 18.37 3.49
CA ASN A 38 -8.63 18.06 2.21
C ASN A 38 -7.66 17.27 1.31
N VAL A 39 -8.19 16.26 0.62
CA VAL A 39 -7.46 15.60 -0.47
C VAL A 39 -7.56 16.45 -1.72
N ILE A 40 -6.44 16.94 -2.22
CA ILE A 40 -6.39 17.80 -3.41
C ILE A 40 -5.93 17.06 -4.66
N GLY A 41 -5.44 15.82 -4.53
CA GLY A 41 -5.03 14.99 -5.65
C GLY A 41 -4.85 13.55 -5.24
N VAL A 42 -5.08 12.63 -6.18
CA VAL A 42 -4.88 11.19 -6.01
C VAL A 42 -4.14 10.66 -7.24
N THR A 43 -3.11 9.86 -7.03
CA THR A 43 -2.39 9.20 -8.14
C THR A 43 -3.23 8.06 -8.73
N ALA A 44 -2.84 7.58 -9.90
CA ALA A 44 -3.31 6.29 -10.37
C ALA A 44 -3.00 5.22 -9.31
N PRO A 45 -3.92 4.24 -9.11
CA PRO A 45 -3.70 3.20 -8.12
C PRO A 45 -2.49 2.34 -8.47
N ILE A 46 -1.76 1.93 -7.45
CA ILE A 46 -0.71 0.91 -7.52
C ILE A 46 -1.13 -0.26 -6.63
N TYR A 47 -0.66 -1.46 -6.97
CA TYR A 47 -0.83 -2.57 -6.04
C TYR A 47 -0.06 -2.28 -4.76
N ASN A 48 -0.70 -2.58 -3.64
CA ASN A 48 -0.08 -2.48 -2.33
C ASN A 48 0.93 -3.63 -2.14
N ASP A 49 1.07 -4.15 -0.94
CA ASP A 49 2.06 -5.18 -0.62
C ASP A 49 1.99 -6.39 -1.56
N THR A 50 3.14 -6.96 -1.86
CA THR A 50 3.31 -8.02 -2.86
C THR A 50 3.91 -9.26 -2.24
N ILE A 51 3.36 -10.43 -2.54
CA ILE A 51 4.00 -11.71 -2.30
C ILE A 51 4.73 -12.12 -3.57
N SER A 52 6.05 -12.20 -3.50
CA SER A 52 6.90 -12.46 -4.66
C SER A 52 7.70 -13.75 -4.49
N VAL A 53 8.00 -14.41 -5.62
CA VAL A 53 8.88 -15.57 -5.67
C VAL A 53 10.09 -15.29 -6.56
N SER A 54 11.20 -15.97 -6.29
CA SER A 54 12.40 -15.86 -7.14
C SER A 54 12.19 -16.57 -8.46
N LYS A 55 12.45 -15.87 -9.57
CA LYS A 55 12.45 -16.47 -10.92
C LYS A 55 13.56 -17.50 -11.12
N ASN A 56 14.61 -17.44 -10.33
CA ASN A 56 15.80 -18.29 -10.45
C ASN A 56 15.78 -19.44 -9.42
N SER A 57 14.68 -19.65 -8.72
CA SER A 57 14.54 -20.76 -7.79
C SER A 57 14.21 -22.04 -8.52
N GLU A 58 15.01 -23.07 -8.35
CA GLU A 58 14.81 -24.39 -8.95
C GLU A 58 13.51 -25.08 -8.47
N ILE A 59 13.01 -24.70 -7.28
CA ILE A 59 11.80 -25.29 -6.71
C ILE A 59 10.53 -24.52 -7.07
N MET A 60 10.64 -23.30 -7.59
CA MET A 60 9.49 -22.44 -7.93
C MET A 60 9.06 -22.65 -9.39
N ASP A 61 8.61 -23.87 -9.70
CA ASP A 61 8.01 -24.17 -10.99
C ASP A 61 6.58 -23.57 -11.11
N ALA A 62 5.99 -23.66 -12.27
CA ALA A 62 4.69 -23.07 -12.57
C ALA A 62 3.56 -23.68 -11.72
N ASP A 63 3.64 -24.97 -11.43
CA ASP A 63 2.60 -25.68 -10.67
C ASP A 63 2.64 -25.27 -9.21
N LEU A 64 3.84 -25.16 -8.61
CA LEU A 64 4.00 -24.70 -7.23
C LEU A 64 3.58 -23.22 -7.10
N ILE A 65 3.95 -22.36 -8.07
CA ILE A 65 3.53 -20.96 -8.07
C ILE A 65 1.99 -20.86 -8.12
N ALA A 66 1.34 -21.63 -8.99
CA ALA A 66 -0.12 -21.64 -9.07
C ALA A 66 -0.77 -22.13 -7.75
N ALA A 67 -0.23 -23.20 -7.17
CA ALA A 67 -0.71 -23.73 -5.89
C ALA A 67 -0.56 -22.71 -4.75
N LEU A 68 0.57 -22.00 -4.67
CA LEU A 68 0.79 -20.95 -3.68
C LEU A 68 -0.16 -19.77 -3.87
N GLN A 69 -0.38 -19.32 -5.11
CA GLN A 69 -1.35 -18.27 -5.39
C GLN A 69 -2.76 -18.64 -4.92
N ASP A 70 -3.21 -19.85 -5.25
CA ASP A 70 -4.53 -20.32 -4.84
C ASP A 70 -4.62 -20.50 -3.31
N ALA A 71 -3.55 -20.96 -2.65
CA ALA A 71 -3.50 -21.09 -1.19
C ALA A 71 -3.63 -19.73 -0.49
N PHE A 72 -2.90 -18.70 -0.92
CA PHE A 72 -3.00 -17.35 -0.36
C PHE A 72 -4.38 -16.72 -0.58
N ILE A 73 -4.95 -16.87 -1.79
CA ILE A 73 -6.31 -16.40 -2.08
C ILE A 73 -7.32 -17.09 -1.17
N ASN A 74 -7.21 -18.42 -0.99
CA ASN A 74 -8.09 -19.18 -0.12
C ASN A 74 -7.97 -18.76 1.35
N ILE A 75 -6.75 -18.52 1.85
CA ILE A 75 -6.53 -17.97 3.20
C ILE A 75 -7.28 -16.64 3.36
N GLY A 76 -7.12 -15.73 2.41
CA GLY A 76 -7.81 -14.43 2.43
C GLY A 76 -9.33 -14.50 2.34
N ASN A 77 -9.89 -15.64 1.96
CA ASN A 77 -11.34 -15.85 1.86
C ASN A 77 -11.97 -16.54 3.08
N THR A 78 -11.17 -16.99 4.04
CA THR A 78 -11.67 -17.59 5.30
C THR A 78 -11.70 -16.54 6.41
N GLU A 79 -12.58 -16.70 7.40
CA GLU A 79 -12.63 -15.75 8.54
C GLU A 79 -11.37 -15.83 9.40
N GLU A 80 -10.84 -17.02 9.65
CA GLU A 80 -9.59 -17.22 10.38
C GLU A 80 -8.40 -16.62 9.61
N GLY A 81 -8.34 -16.84 8.30
CA GLY A 81 -7.29 -16.29 7.45
C GLY A 81 -7.31 -14.78 7.41
N LYS A 82 -8.49 -14.15 7.32
CA LYS A 82 -8.64 -12.69 7.40
C LYS A 82 -8.10 -12.13 8.71
N GLN A 83 -8.34 -12.80 9.84
CA GLN A 83 -7.80 -12.38 11.13
C GLN A 83 -6.26 -12.41 11.14
N VAL A 84 -5.66 -13.42 10.50
CA VAL A 84 -4.19 -13.52 10.41
C VAL A 84 -3.61 -12.42 9.53
N ILE A 85 -4.17 -12.21 8.33
CA ILE A 85 -3.63 -11.21 7.40
C ILE A 85 -3.94 -9.77 7.81
N ALA A 86 -4.90 -9.55 8.70
CA ALA A 86 -5.24 -8.24 9.23
C ALA A 86 -4.09 -7.58 10.00
N ILE A 87 -3.12 -8.36 10.53
CA ILE A 87 -1.90 -7.81 11.15
C ILE A 87 -1.06 -6.96 10.18
N TYR A 88 -1.21 -7.21 8.87
CA TYR A 88 -0.59 -6.45 7.78
C TYR A 88 -1.56 -5.44 7.15
N SER A 89 -2.74 -5.22 7.74
CA SER A 89 -3.83 -4.43 7.16
C SER A 89 -4.34 -4.98 5.81
N HIS A 90 -4.11 -6.25 5.52
CA HIS A 90 -4.61 -6.90 4.31
C HIS A 90 -6.06 -7.37 4.47
N ASN A 91 -6.83 -7.24 3.41
CA ASN A 91 -8.23 -7.70 3.34
C ASN A 91 -8.41 -8.96 2.49
N GLY A 92 -7.37 -9.38 1.78
CA GLY A 92 -7.36 -10.54 0.91
C GLY A 92 -6.23 -10.48 -0.11
N TYR A 93 -6.18 -11.47 -0.98
CA TYR A 93 -5.16 -11.57 -2.03
C TYR A 93 -5.81 -11.82 -3.39
N GLN A 94 -5.13 -11.41 -4.44
CA GLN A 94 -5.49 -11.69 -5.82
C GLN A 94 -4.26 -12.02 -6.66
N LYS A 95 -4.46 -12.71 -7.77
CA LYS A 95 -3.37 -12.96 -8.72
C LYS A 95 -2.94 -11.64 -9.35
N ALA A 96 -1.64 -11.46 -9.47
CA ALA A 96 -1.04 -10.30 -10.08
C ALA A 96 -0.09 -10.73 -11.22
N GLN A 97 0.12 -9.82 -12.14
CA GLN A 97 1.05 -9.98 -13.26
C GLN A 97 1.96 -8.75 -13.38
N ALA A 98 3.04 -8.86 -14.12
CA ALA A 98 4.05 -7.81 -14.19
C ALA A 98 3.52 -6.45 -14.63
N SER A 99 2.55 -6.41 -15.56
CA SER A 99 1.93 -5.17 -16.05
C SER A 99 1.11 -4.41 -14.99
N ASP A 100 0.63 -5.08 -13.95
CA ASP A 100 -0.14 -4.46 -12.88
C ASP A 100 0.71 -3.45 -12.07
N TYR A 101 2.03 -3.53 -12.19
CA TYR A 101 3.01 -2.66 -11.52
C TYR A 101 3.61 -1.60 -12.45
N ASP A 102 3.05 -1.36 -13.63
CA ASP A 102 3.60 -0.39 -14.58
C ASP A 102 3.52 1.05 -14.08
N ASN A 103 2.49 1.39 -13.31
CA ASN A 103 2.38 2.71 -12.67
C ASN A 103 3.51 2.94 -11.65
N GLU A 104 3.87 1.91 -10.88
CA GLU A 104 4.99 1.98 -9.93
C GLU A 104 6.32 2.13 -10.67
N ARG A 105 6.53 1.37 -11.76
CA ARG A 105 7.74 1.51 -12.59
C ARG A 105 7.88 2.91 -13.19
N ALA A 106 6.77 3.49 -13.66
CA ALA A 106 6.76 4.85 -14.18
C ALA A 106 7.11 5.88 -13.09
N ALA A 107 6.57 5.73 -11.89
CA ALA A 107 6.88 6.58 -10.75
C ALA A 107 8.36 6.46 -10.35
N GLN A 108 8.89 5.25 -10.25
CA GLN A 108 10.30 5.01 -9.91
C GLN A 108 11.25 5.62 -10.96
N LYS A 109 10.91 5.50 -12.25
CA LYS A 109 11.69 6.10 -13.33
C LYS A 109 11.70 7.62 -13.21
N LEU A 110 10.56 8.25 -12.96
CA LEU A 110 10.48 9.69 -12.77
C LEU A 110 11.32 10.19 -11.59
N ILE A 111 11.27 9.46 -10.46
CA ILE A 111 12.10 9.78 -9.28
C ILE A 111 13.59 9.72 -9.64
N GLN A 112 14.03 8.68 -10.37
CA GLN A 112 15.41 8.54 -10.80
C GLN A 112 15.86 9.69 -11.72
N GLU A 113 15.02 10.07 -12.68
CA GLU A 113 15.29 11.20 -13.58
C GLU A 113 15.42 12.53 -12.83
N LEU A 114 14.53 12.79 -11.88
CA LEU A 114 14.58 14.01 -11.05
C LEU A 114 15.80 14.05 -10.15
N THR A 115 16.19 12.91 -9.57
CA THR A 115 17.36 12.82 -8.69
C THR A 115 18.66 12.94 -9.47
N ALA A 116 18.71 12.49 -10.73
CA ALA A 116 19.89 12.60 -11.59
C ALA A 116 20.07 14.02 -12.18
N ALA A 117 19.02 14.84 -12.18
CA ALA A 117 19.04 16.21 -12.72
C ALA A 117 19.42 17.28 -11.67
N GLY A 118 19.54 16.93 -10.41
CA GLY A 118 19.92 17.82 -9.29
C GLY A 118 21.31 17.56 -8.79
#